data_8d1276655027f75e2741176b1427cbc7
#
_entry.id   8d1276655027f75e2741176b1427cbc7
#
_cell.length_a   1.000
_cell.length_b   1.000
_cell.length_c   1.000
_cell.angle_alpha   90.00
_cell.angle_beta   90.00
_cell.angle_gamma   90.00
#
_symmetry.space_group_name_H-M   'P 1'
#
loop_
_entity.id
_entity.type
_entity.pdbx_description
1 polymer ?
#
loop_
_entity_poly.entity_id
_entity_poly.type
_entity_poly.pdbx_seq_one_letter_code
_entity_poly.pdbx_strand_id
1 'polypeptide(L)'
;YGGEEFTVVLPGTDYVGAFLVAEKMRRAVQLAAIEHSEGVEGVVTVSVGVCAWDPAAHEQPDDLVRAADRALYVAKASGRNMSVIDK
;
A
#
# COMPACT_ATOMS: atom_id res chain seq x y z
N TYR A 1 12.87 1.18 8.32
CA TYR A 1 12.34 2.07 9.34
C TYR A 1 11.63 3.25 8.74
N GLY A 2 11.00 3.98 9.59
CA GLY A 2 10.41 5.23 9.21
C GLY A 2 8.96 5.14 8.81
N GLY A 3 8.30 4.01 9.03
CA GLY A 3 6.90 3.89 8.73
C GLY A 3 6.41 2.47 8.83
N GLU A 4 5.11 2.32 8.74
CA GLU A 4 4.47 1.02 8.71
C GLU A 4 4.26 0.56 7.28
N GLU A 5 4.06 -0.73 7.11
CA GLU A 5 3.90 -1.36 5.80
C GLU A 5 2.59 -2.14 5.80
N PHE A 6 1.81 -1.92 4.75
CA PHE A 6 0.54 -2.62 4.60
C PHE A 6 0.35 -3.11 3.18
N THR A 7 -0.28 -4.26 3.05
CA THR A 7 -0.81 -4.71 1.77
C THR A 7 -2.32 -4.65 1.84
N VAL A 8 -2.94 -4.23 0.74
CA VAL A 8 -4.39 -4.11 0.67
C VAL A 8 -4.90 -4.98 -0.46
N VAL A 9 -5.80 -5.89 -0.13
CA VAL A 9 -6.44 -6.77 -1.09
C VAL A 9 -7.95 -6.54 -0.98
N LEU A 10 -8.56 -6.09 -2.05
CA LEU A 10 -9.99 -5.76 -2.06
C LEU A 10 -10.69 -6.55 -3.17
N PRO A 11 -11.21 -7.74 -2.86
CA PRO A 11 -11.94 -8.52 -3.83
C PRO A 11 -13.19 -7.76 -4.29
N GLY A 12 -13.47 -7.80 -5.59
CA GLY A 12 -14.64 -7.14 -6.12
C GLY A 12 -14.51 -5.63 -6.30
N THR A 13 -13.32 -5.08 -6.05
CA THR A 13 -13.04 -3.65 -6.22
C THR A 13 -12.01 -3.51 -7.33
N ASP A 14 -12.20 -2.56 -8.24
CA ASP A 14 -11.24 -2.33 -9.32
C ASP A 14 -9.99 -1.59 -8.80
N TYR A 15 -9.02 -1.42 -9.69
CA TYR A 15 -7.75 -0.77 -9.33
C TYR A 15 -7.95 0.63 -8.76
N VAL A 16 -8.82 1.41 -9.38
CA VAL A 16 -9.04 2.80 -8.95
C VAL A 16 -9.63 2.83 -7.55
N GLY A 17 -10.65 2.01 -7.31
CA GLY A 17 -11.27 1.93 -5.99
C GLY A 17 -10.31 1.46 -4.92
N ALA A 18 -9.51 0.44 -5.22
CA ALA A 18 -8.53 -0.08 -4.28
C ALA A 18 -7.46 0.96 -3.96
N PHE A 19 -6.97 1.67 -4.97
CA PHE A 19 -5.98 2.72 -4.78
C PHE A 19 -6.53 3.87 -3.93
N LEU A 20 -7.77 4.27 -4.18
CA LEU A 20 -8.40 5.36 -3.42
C LEU A 20 -8.54 5.00 -1.93
N VAL A 21 -8.91 3.75 -1.63
CA VAL A 21 -8.98 3.29 -0.24
C VAL A 21 -7.59 3.34 0.40
N ALA A 22 -6.57 2.84 -0.30
CA ALA A 22 -5.21 2.84 0.21
C ALA A 22 -4.71 4.26 0.48
N GLU A 23 -4.99 5.19 -0.42
CA GLU A 23 -4.58 6.59 -0.25
C GLU A 23 -5.30 7.28 0.89
N LYS A 24 -6.58 6.96 1.12
CA LYS A 24 -7.29 7.47 2.29
C LYS A 24 -6.63 7.03 3.58
N MET A 25 -6.25 5.76 3.67
CA MET A 25 -5.56 5.24 4.85
C MET A 25 -4.20 5.90 5.04
N ARG A 26 -3.42 6.00 3.97
CA ARG A 26 -2.09 6.61 4.02
C ARG A 26 -2.15 8.06 4.49
N ARG A 27 -3.07 8.82 3.91
CA ARG A 27 -3.23 10.24 4.28
C ARG A 27 -3.71 10.41 5.71
N ALA A 28 -4.61 9.55 6.17
CA ALA A 28 -5.10 9.62 7.55
C ALA A 28 -3.96 9.42 8.55
N VAL A 29 -3.08 8.47 8.30
CA VAL A 29 -1.92 8.22 9.16
C VAL A 29 -0.97 9.41 9.12
N GLN A 30 -0.66 9.92 7.93
CA GLN A 30 0.24 11.06 7.79
C GLN A 30 -0.31 12.30 8.50
N LEU A 31 -1.61 12.56 8.35
CA LEU A 31 -2.25 13.74 8.96
C LEU A 31 -2.36 13.62 10.48
N ALA A 32 -2.32 12.40 11.03
CA ALA A 32 -2.28 12.20 12.46
C ALA A 32 -0.99 12.75 13.07
N ALA A 33 0.06 12.91 12.25
CA ALA A 33 1.34 13.51 12.62
C ALA A 33 1.95 12.90 13.88
N ILE A 34 1.89 11.59 13.99
CA ILE A 34 2.52 10.86 15.10
C ILE A 34 4.03 10.99 14.98
N GLU A 35 4.67 11.55 15.98
CA GLU A 35 6.12 11.79 15.91
C GLU A 35 6.92 10.52 15.79
N HIS A 36 7.90 10.55 14.90
CA HIS A 36 8.86 9.46 14.73
C HIS A 36 10.11 10.04 14.08
N SER A 37 11.17 10.18 14.85
CA SER A 37 12.39 10.87 14.39
C SER A 37 13.02 10.25 13.14
N GLU A 38 12.79 8.97 12.89
CA GLU A 38 13.31 8.29 11.71
C GLU A 38 12.28 8.15 10.59
N GLY A 39 11.10 8.72 10.79
CA GLY A 39 10.06 8.68 9.78
C GLY A 39 10.21 9.76 8.73
N VAL A 40 9.42 9.65 7.66
CA VAL A 40 9.36 10.67 6.63
C VAL A 40 8.86 11.98 7.25
N GLU A 41 9.63 13.04 7.09
CA GLU A 41 9.31 14.34 7.69
C GLU A 41 9.13 14.29 9.22
N GLY A 42 9.72 13.29 9.88
CA GLY A 42 9.67 13.17 11.33
C GLY A 42 8.37 12.61 11.89
N VAL A 43 7.52 12.02 11.08
CA VAL A 43 6.23 11.45 11.50
C VAL A 43 6.08 10.02 11.00
N VAL A 44 5.17 9.28 11.62
CA VAL A 44 4.81 7.94 11.16
C VAL A 44 4.04 8.07 9.83
N THR A 45 4.46 7.30 8.87
CA THR A 45 3.77 7.19 7.58
C THR A 45 3.55 5.73 7.25
N VAL A 46 2.78 5.42 6.21
CA VAL A 46 2.61 4.05 5.76
C VAL A 46 2.95 3.93 4.28
N SER A 47 3.52 2.80 3.92
CA SER A 47 3.73 2.40 2.54
C SER A 47 2.74 1.30 2.23
N VAL A 48 2.02 1.39 1.12
CA VAL A 48 0.92 0.49 0.82
C VAL A 48 1.11 -0.14 -0.56
N GLY A 49 1.09 -1.46 -0.59
CA GLY A 49 1.03 -2.21 -1.84
C GLY A 49 -0.42 -2.61 -2.10
N VAL A 50 -0.91 -2.38 -3.31
CA VAL A 50 -2.31 -2.58 -3.67
C VAL A 50 -2.42 -3.57 -4.82
N CYS A 51 -3.33 -4.52 -4.69
CA CYS A 51 -3.68 -5.41 -5.79
C CYS A 51 -5.19 -5.63 -5.78
N ALA A 52 -5.82 -5.48 -6.94
CA ALA A 52 -7.23 -5.83 -7.12
C ALA A 52 -7.32 -7.23 -7.73
N TRP A 53 -8.37 -7.96 -7.40
CA TRP A 53 -8.55 -9.31 -7.93
C TRP A 53 -8.77 -9.29 -9.44
N ASP A 54 -7.99 -10.09 -10.14
CA ASP A 54 -8.11 -10.29 -11.58
C ASP A 54 -8.06 -11.79 -11.86
N PRO A 55 -9.20 -12.42 -12.22
CA PRO A 55 -9.22 -13.86 -12.47
C PRO A 55 -8.26 -14.32 -13.57
N ALA A 56 -7.92 -13.45 -14.50
CA ALA A 56 -6.99 -13.78 -15.57
C ALA A 56 -5.53 -13.86 -15.09
N ALA A 57 -5.20 -13.12 -14.04
CA ALA A 57 -3.84 -13.03 -13.50
C ALA A 57 -3.68 -13.76 -12.16
N HIS A 58 -4.77 -13.97 -11.44
CA HIS A 58 -4.74 -14.53 -10.09
C HIS A 58 -5.59 -15.79 -10.02
N GLU A 59 -4.96 -16.95 -10.00
CA GLU A 59 -5.67 -18.22 -9.92
C GLU A 59 -5.95 -18.61 -8.47
N GLN A 60 -5.12 -18.15 -7.54
CA GLN A 60 -5.20 -18.51 -6.14
C GLN A 60 -5.00 -17.30 -5.24
N PRO A 61 -5.51 -17.34 -4.00
CA PRO A 61 -5.34 -16.23 -3.07
C PRO A 61 -3.90 -15.80 -2.86
N ASP A 62 -2.94 -16.74 -2.88
CA ASP A 62 -1.54 -16.42 -2.71
C ASP A 62 -1.00 -15.53 -3.84
N ASP A 63 -1.58 -15.60 -5.02
CA ASP A 63 -1.16 -14.76 -6.14
C ASP A 63 -1.46 -13.30 -5.85
N LEU A 64 -2.59 -13.02 -5.21
CA LEU A 64 -2.96 -11.66 -4.78
C LEU A 64 -1.97 -11.12 -3.77
N VAL A 65 -1.63 -11.93 -2.78
CA VAL A 65 -0.70 -11.51 -1.73
C VAL A 65 0.66 -11.20 -2.34
N ARG A 66 1.16 -12.06 -3.22
CA ARG A 66 2.44 -11.82 -3.90
C ARG A 66 2.41 -10.56 -4.74
N ALA A 67 1.31 -10.31 -5.45
CA ALA A 67 1.18 -9.09 -6.26
C ALA A 67 1.19 -7.83 -5.39
N ALA A 68 0.46 -7.86 -4.28
CA ALA A 68 0.44 -6.73 -3.35
C ALA A 68 1.81 -6.52 -2.71
N ASP A 69 2.52 -7.60 -2.40
CA ASP A 69 3.87 -7.51 -1.84
C ASP A 69 4.87 -6.92 -2.83
N ARG A 70 4.76 -7.25 -4.12
CA ARG A 70 5.60 -6.64 -5.15
C ARG A 70 5.37 -5.13 -5.21
N ALA A 71 4.10 -4.72 -5.16
CA ALA A 71 3.77 -3.30 -5.16
C ALA A 71 4.30 -2.60 -3.91
N LEU A 72 4.19 -3.25 -2.76
CA LEU A 72 4.75 -2.72 -1.51
C LEU A 72 6.26 -2.53 -1.60
N TYR A 73 6.96 -3.48 -2.19
CA TYR A 73 8.41 -3.36 -2.38
C TYR A 73 8.73 -2.11 -3.21
N VAL A 74 7.98 -1.87 -4.28
CA VAL A 74 8.17 -0.68 -5.11
C VAL A 74 7.92 0.60 -4.31
N ALA A 75 6.86 0.62 -3.50
CA ALA A 75 6.56 1.79 -2.67
C ALA A 75 7.72 2.10 -1.71
N LYS A 76 8.27 1.08 -1.08
CA LYS A 76 9.38 1.24 -0.14
C LYS A 76 10.66 1.70 -0.85
N ALA A 77 10.94 1.12 -2.02
CA ALA A 77 12.12 1.49 -2.81
C ALA A 77 12.01 2.88 -3.41
N SER A 78 10.80 3.37 -3.63
CA SER A 78 10.56 4.68 -4.26
C SER A 78 10.45 5.84 -3.27
N GLY A 79 10.69 5.59 -1.99
CA GLY A 79 10.72 6.66 -0.99
C GLY A 79 9.73 6.51 0.15
N ARG A 80 8.97 5.44 0.17
CA ARG A 80 7.96 5.18 1.22
C ARG A 80 6.83 6.21 1.18
N ASN A 81 5.94 6.19 2.15
CA ASN A 81 4.80 7.11 2.25
C ASN A 81 4.06 7.24 0.92
N MET A 82 3.68 6.12 0.35
CA MET A 82 2.94 6.09 -0.91
C MET A 82 2.20 4.77 -1.08
N SER A 83 1.20 4.79 -1.94
CA SER A 83 0.50 3.58 -2.37
C SER A 83 0.92 3.26 -3.79
N VAL A 84 1.15 1.99 -4.07
CA VAL A 84 1.53 1.51 -5.40
C VAL A 84 0.61 0.35 -5.78
N ILE A 85 0.16 0.35 -7.01
CA ILE A 85 -0.70 -0.71 -7.53
C ILE A 85 0.13 -1.69 -8.36
N ASP A 86 -0.05 -2.97 -8.12
CA ASP A 86 0.47 -4.01 -9.00
C ASP A 86 -0.56 -4.26 -10.09
N LYS A 87 -0.21 -3.96 -11.31
CA LYS A 87 -1.10 -4.10 -12.46
C LYS A 87 -0.78 -5.34 -13.28
#